data_706b56b50cde768a7ede84d8931072f5
#
_entry.id   706b56b50cde768a7ede84d8931072f5
#
_cell.length_a   1.000
_cell.length_b   1.000
_cell.length_c   1.000
_cell.angle_alpha   90.00
_cell.angle_beta   90.00
_cell.angle_gamma   90.00
#
_symmetry.space_group_name_H-M   'P 1'
#
loop_
_entity.id
_entity.type
_entity.pdbx_description
1 polymer ?
#
loop_
_entity_poly.entity_id
_entity_poly.type
_entity_poly.pdbx_seq_one_letter_code
_entity_poly.pdbx_strand_id
1 'polypeptide(L)'
;LLARVDSDARADIGFAFLTLRPTPLWDGPLAQLEELYVRRDRRGSGVGAALLARAVDEVRSRGGEELLINVDADDVDARRFYERHGFSDRDPDTGSGMRCYLRQLTVGR
;
A
#
# COMPACT_ATOMS: atom_id res chain seq x y z
N LEU A 1 -13.36 6.17 2.90
CA LEU A 1 -13.25 5.29 4.07
C LEU A 1 -11.78 5.00 4.37
N LEU A 2 -11.42 5.10 5.62
CA LEU A 2 -10.07 4.85 6.10
C LEU A 2 -10.07 3.61 6.99
N ALA A 3 -9.14 2.69 6.74
CA ALA A 3 -8.98 1.50 7.56
C ALA A 3 -7.54 1.40 8.05
N ARG A 4 -7.38 0.92 9.28
CA ARG A 4 -6.07 0.68 9.88
C ARG A 4 -5.93 -0.79 10.23
N VAL A 5 -4.78 -1.37 9.90
CA VAL A 5 -4.42 -2.74 10.25
C VAL A 5 -3.19 -2.67 11.15
N ASP A 6 -3.29 -3.25 12.34
CA ASP A 6 -2.18 -3.27 13.30
C ASP A 6 -1.51 -4.64 13.32
N SER A 7 -0.24 -4.67 13.73
CA SER A 7 0.47 -5.92 13.94
C SER A 7 0.06 -6.51 15.28
N ASP A 8 -0.45 -7.73 15.27
CA ASP A 8 -0.90 -8.46 16.47
C ASP A 8 -1.84 -7.61 17.32
N ALA A 9 -1.79 -7.76 18.63
CA ALA A 9 -2.51 -6.94 19.58
C ALA A 9 -1.74 -5.69 20.00
N ARG A 10 -0.59 -5.42 19.36
CA ARG A 10 0.32 -4.33 19.75
C ARG A 10 0.44 -3.32 18.64
N ALA A 11 -0.41 -2.30 18.66
CA ALA A 11 -0.41 -1.24 17.68
C ALA A 11 0.91 -0.43 17.65
N ASP A 12 1.73 -0.50 18.71
CA ASP A 12 3.00 0.20 18.79
C ASP A 12 4.14 -0.45 18.00
N ILE A 13 3.96 -1.69 17.52
CA ILE A 13 4.98 -2.37 16.71
C ILE A 13 4.92 -1.90 15.26
N GLY A 14 3.72 -1.72 14.74
CA GLY A 14 3.53 -1.26 13.37
C GLY A 14 2.08 -1.24 12.97
N PHE A 15 1.82 -0.60 11.84
CA PHE A 15 0.46 -0.51 11.30
C PHE A 15 0.49 -0.30 9.78
N ALA A 16 -0.63 -0.56 9.15
CA ALA A 16 -0.91 -0.20 7.78
C ALA A 16 -2.18 0.66 7.72
N PHE A 17 -2.11 1.80 7.04
CA PHE A 17 -3.29 2.61 6.75
C PHE A 17 -3.74 2.39 5.32
N LEU A 18 -5.03 2.12 5.16
CA LEU A 18 -5.67 1.90 3.87
C LEU A 18 -6.73 2.96 3.64
N THR A 19 -6.79 3.47 2.41
CA THR A 19 -7.89 4.28 1.93
C THR A 19 -8.70 3.44 0.96
N LEU A 20 -10.02 3.38 1.17
CA LEU A 20 -10.94 2.65 0.31
C LEU A 20 -12.01 3.61 -0.16
N ARG A 21 -12.23 3.66 -1.47
CA ARG A 21 -13.21 4.58 -2.06
C ARG A 21 -13.99 3.88 -3.16
N PRO A 22 -15.23 4.30 -3.43
CA PRO A 22 -16.00 3.78 -4.55
C PRO A 22 -15.28 4.04 -5.88
N THR A 23 -15.47 3.14 -6.82
CA THR A 23 -14.96 3.29 -8.18
C THR A 23 -16.03 2.81 -9.17
N PRO A 24 -16.16 3.43 -10.35
CA PRO A 24 -17.05 2.91 -11.38
C PRO A 24 -16.48 1.70 -12.12
N LEU A 25 -15.24 1.29 -11.83
CA LEU A 25 -14.56 0.22 -12.56
C LEU A 25 -15.05 -1.17 -12.16
N TRP A 26 -15.51 -1.33 -10.91
CA TRP A 26 -16.07 -2.59 -10.40
C TRP A 26 -16.92 -2.30 -9.15
N ASP A 27 -17.61 -3.33 -8.65
CA ASP A 27 -18.55 -3.15 -7.53
C ASP A 27 -17.85 -2.86 -6.19
N GLY A 28 -16.66 -3.40 -6.00
CA GLY A 28 -15.91 -3.17 -4.77
C GLY A 28 -15.15 -1.84 -4.76
N PRO A 29 -14.50 -1.51 -3.65
CA PRO A 29 -13.74 -0.26 -3.54
C PRO A 29 -12.42 -0.31 -4.29
N LEU A 30 -11.92 0.87 -4.65
CA LEU A 30 -10.52 1.07 -5.01
C LEU A 30 -9.74 1.30 -3.73
N ALA A 31 -8.71 0.52 -3.50
CA ALA A 31 -7.93 0.59 -2.26
C ALA A 31 -6.52 1.12 -2.52
N GLN A 32 -6.03 1.91 -1.57
CA GLN A 32 -4.66 2.40 -1.58
C GLN A 32 -4.03 2.20 -0.21
N LEU A 33 -2.81 1.70 -0.20
CA LEU A 33 -1.99 1.64 1.01
C LEU A 33 -1.32 3.00 1.17
N GLU A 34 -1.79 3.78 2.14
CA GLU A 34 -1.29 5.13 2.37
C GLU A 34 -0.01 5.13 3.17
N GLU A 35 0.09 4.23 4.14
CA GLU A 35 1.27 4.13 4.98
C GLU A 35 1.43 2.71 5.51
N LEU A 36 2.67 2.23 5.46
CA LEU A 36 3.07 0.99 6.13
C LEU A 36 4.21 1.34 7.07
N TYR A 37 3.94 1.26 8.37
CA TYR A 37 4.92 1.61 9.39
C TYR A 37 5.29 0.40 10.22
N VAL A 38 6.59 0.23 10.44
CA VAL A 38 7.14 -0.76 11.37
C VAL A 38 8.13 -0.05 12.26
N ARG A 39 7.98 -0.23 13.57
CA ARG A 39 8.91 0.37 14.55
C ARG A 39 10.35 -0.05 14.21
N ARG A 40 11.28 0.90 14.34
CA ARG A 40 12.65 0.72 13.86
C ARG A 40 13.31 -0.56 14.38
N ASP A 41 13.15 -0.85 15.67
CA ASP A 41 13.77 -2.02 16.31
C ASP A 41 13.10 -3.36 15.94
N ARG A 42 12.01 -3.31 15.16
CA ARG A 42 11.30 -4.50 14.69
C ARG A 42 11.41 -4.69 13.17
N ARG A 43 12.15 -3.84 12.49
CA ARG A 43 12.37 -3.98 11.06
C ARG A 43 13.26 -5.18 10.76
N GLY A 44 12.99 -5.87 9.65
CA GLY A 44 13.72 -7.06 9.28
C GLY A 44 13.26 -8.33 9.99
N SER A 45 12.20 -8.26 10.79
CA SER A 45 11.68 -9.41 11.56
C SER A 45 10.39 -9.99 11.00
N GLY A 46 9.96 -9.56 9.82
CA GLY A 46 8.74 -10.08 9.18
C GLY A 46 7.47 -9.32 9.54
N VAL A 47 7.54 -8.30 10.37
CA VAL A 47 6.36 -7.51 10.78
C VAL A 47 5.74 -6.81 9.59
N GLY A 48 6.56 -6.19 8.73
CA GLY A 48 6.08 -5.50 7.53
C GLY A 48 5.35 -6.45 6.58
N ALA A 49 5.91 -7.64 6.36
CA ALA A 49 5.29 -8.65 5.51
C ALA A 49 3.94 -9.12 6.08
N ALA A 50 3.87 -9.32 7.40
CA ALA A 50 2.64 -9.72 8.06
C ALA A 50 1.56 -8.64 7.97
N LEU A 51 1.95 -7.38 8.18
CA LEU A 51 1.03 -6.24 8.05
C LEU A 51 0.50 -6.12 6.62
N LEU A 52 1.38 -6.27 5.64
CA LEU A 52 0.99 -6.19 4.24
C LEU A 52 0.01 -7.30 3.87
N ALA A 53 0.26 -8.51 4.34
CA ALA A 53 -0.65 -9.64 4.12
C ALA A 53 -2.03 -9.37 4.73
N ARG A 54 -2.09 -8.84 5.94
CA ARG A 54 -3.35 -8.47 6.59
C ARG A 54 -4.07 -7.34 5.85
N ALA A 55 -3.30 -6.37 5.34
CA ALA A 55 -3.88 -5.28 4.54
C ALA A 55 -4.52 -5.83 3.26
N VAL A 56 -3.84 -6.73 2.57
CA VAL A 56 -4.38 -7.38 1.37
C VAL A 56 -5.67 -8.15 1.72
N ASP A 57 -5.68 -8.90 2.81
CA ASP A 57 -6.86 -9.64 3.25
C ASP A 57 -8.02 -8.70 3.58
N GLU A 58 -7.74 -7.57 4.21
CA GLU A 58 -8.76 -6.57 4.52
C GLU A 58 -9.39 -5.99 3.27
N VAL A 59 -8.57 -5.68 2.27
CA VAL A 59 -9.06 -5.18 0.98
C VAL A 59 -9.94 -6.23 0.30
N ARG A 60 -9.49 -7.48 0.27
CA ARG A 60 -10.27 -8.58 -0.31
C ARG A 60 -11.59 -8.78 0.38
N SER A 61 -11.60 -8.73 1.71
CA SER A 61 -12.83 -8.93 2.49
C SER A 61 -13.87 -7.84 2.22
N ARG A 62 -13.43 -6.67 1.75
CA ARG A 62 -14.32 -5.56 1.40
C ARG A 62 -14.65 -5.52 -0.09
N GLY A 63 -14.26 -6.56 -0.83
CA GLY A 63 -14.56 -6.67 -2.26
C GLY A 63 -13.62 -5.92 -3.17
N GLY A 64 -12.50 -5.44 -2.66
CA GLY A 64 -11.49 -4.77 -3.48
C GLY A 64 -10.75 -5.76 -4.36
N GLU A 65 -10.44 -5.35 -5.58
CA GLU A 65 -9.76 -6.18 -6.56
C GLU A 65 -8.31 -5.80 -6.76
N GLU A 66 -7.94 -4.58 -6.37
CA GLU A 66 -6.58 -4.07 -6.50
C GLU A 66 -6.20 -3.28 -5.26
N LEU A 67 -4.93 -3.26 -4.96
CA LEU A 67 -4.34 -2.44 -3.91
C LEU A 67 -3.18 -1.65 -4.51
N LEU A 68 -3.28 -0.33 -4.46
CA LEU A 68 -2.27 0.57 -4.99
C LEU A 68 -1.37 1.10 -3.88
N ILE A 69 -0.14 1.40 -4.22
CA ILE A 69 0.77 2.13 -3.33
C ILE A 69 1.67 3.03 -4.18
N ASN A 70 1.98 4.21 -3.67
CA ASN A 70 2.96 5.10 -4.28
C ASN A 70 4.32 4.88 -3.61
N VAL A 71 5.33 4.62 -4.43
CA VAL A 71 6.71 4.41 -3.96
C VAL A 71 7.60 5.28 -4.84
N ASP A 72 8.51 6.04 -4.20
CA ASP A 72 9.47 6.83 -4.93
C ASP A 72 10.39 5.94 -5.76
N ALA A 73 10.68 6.37 -7.00
CA ALA A 73 11.45 5.55 -7.91
C ALA A 73 12.86 5.24 -7.39
N ASP A 74 13.44 6.14 -6.60
CA ASP A 74 14.77 5.97 -6.02
C ASP A 74 14.79 5.27 -4.67
N ASP A 75 13.62 4.95 -4.10
CA ASP A 75 13.54 4.16 -2.88
C ASP A 75 13.66 2.67 -3.23
N VAL A 76 14.87 2.22 -3.45
CA VAL A 76 15.16 0.88 -3.93
C VAL A 76 14.70 -0.19 -2.94
N ASP A 77 14.90 0.05 -1.66
CA ASP A 77 14.53 -0.93 -0.62
C ASP A 77 13.02 -1.12 -0.55
N ALA A 78 12.25 -0.03 -0.59
CA ALA A 78 10.80 -0.12 -0.61
C ALA A 78 10.30 -0.83 -1.88
N ARG A 79 10.87 -0.47 -3.03
CA ARG A 79 10.50 -1.11 -4.31
C ARG A 79 10.74 -2.62 -4.25
N ARG A 80 11.90 -3.05 -3.76
CA ARG A 80 12.21 -4.48 -3.62
C ARG A 80 11.26 -5.18 -2.67
N PHE A 81 10.92 -4.54 -1.56
CA PHE A 81 9.99 -5.11 -0.59
C PHE A 81 8.63 -5.36 -1.25
N TYR A 82 8.06 -4.34 -1.90
CA TYR A 82 6.74 -4.49 -2.52
C TYR A 82 6.76 -5.47 -3.69
N GLU A 83 7.83 -5.46 -4.50
CA GLU A 83 7.94 -6.40 -5.62
C GLU A 83 8.02 -7.85 -5.15
N ARG A 84 8.71 -8.12 -4.04
CA ARG A 84 8.73 -9.47 -3.45
C ARG A 84 7.35 -9.91 -2.99
N HIS A 85 6.46 -8.98 -2.69
CA HIS A 85 5.12 -9.28 -2.20
C HIS A 85 4.04 -9.10 -3.26
N GLY A 86 4.43 -9.15 -4.53
CA GLY A 86 3.48 -9.23 -5.64
C GLY A 86 3.04 -7.90 -6.22
N PHE A 87 3.62 -6.79 -5.77
CA PHE A 87 3.34 -5.48 -6.38
C PHE A 87 4.22 -5.27 -7.61
N SER A 88 3.71 -4.50 -8.55
CA SER A 88 4.43 -4.18 -9.78
C SER A 88 4.10 -2.74 -10.21
N ASP A 89 5.06 -2.09 -10.84
CA ASP A 89 4.83 -0.79 -11.48
C ASP A 89 4.41 -0.94 -12.95
N ARG A 90 3.99 -2.15 -13.34
CA ARG A 90 3.53 -2.45 -14.70
C ARG A 90 2.04 -2.73 -14.69
N ASP A 91 1.34 -2.19 -15.68
CA ASP A 91 -0.05 -2.50 -15.91
C ASP A 91 -0.17 -4.00 -16.24
N PRO A 92 -1.03 -4.77 -15.53
CA PRO A 92 -1.12 -6.21 -15.76
C PRO A 92 -1.69 -6.58 -17.12
N ASP A 93 -2.47 -5.70 -17.76
CA ASP A 93 -3.08 -5.99 -19.03
C ASP A 93 -2.18 -5.61 -20.21
N THR A 94 -1.48 -4.48 -20.12
CA THR A 94 -0.69 -3.94 -21.24
C THR A 94 0.80 -4.12 -21.07
N GLY A 95 1.28 -4.35 -19.83
CA GLY A 95 2.71 -4.40 -19.53
C GLY A 95 3.39 -3.04 -19.50
N SER A 96 2.64 -1.97 -19.71
CA SER A 96 3.18 -0.62 -19.68
C SER A 96 3.54 -0.19 -18.26
N GLY A 97 4.54 0.66 -18.13
CA GLY A 97 4.89 1.24 -16.83
C GLY A 97 3.80 2.18 -16.35
N MET A 98 3.53 2.14 -15.05
CA MET A 98 2.60 3.04 -14.39
C MET A 98 3.37 4.18 -13.74
N ARG A 99 2.81 5.38 -13.77
CA ARG A 99 3.45 6.57 -13.23
C ARG A 99 2.47 7.37 -12.40
N CYS A 100 2.99 7.96 -11.32
CA CYS A 100 2.26 8.95 -10.54
C CYS A 100 2.67 10.34 -11.01
N TYR A 101 1.69 11.18 -11.37
CA TYR A 101 1.96 12.58 -11.71
C TYR A 101 1.61 13.46 -10.53
N LEU A 102 2.52 14.39 -10.22
CA LEU A 102 2.38 15.30 -9.10
C LEU A 102 2.38 16.75 -9.62
N ARG A 103 1.46 17.55 -9.11
CA ARG A 103 1.50 19.00 -9.30
C ARG A 103 1.39 19.67 -7.93
N GLN A 104 2.37 20.47 -7.59
CA GLN A 104 2.28 21.27 -6.37
C GLN A 104 1.35 22.46 -6.61
N LEU A 105 0.43 22.69 -5.68
CA LEU A 105 -0.56 23.75 -5.80
C LEU A 105 -0.21 24.95 -4.92
N THR A 106 0.78 24.79 -4.04
CA THR A 106 1.26 25.87 -3.17
C THR A 106 2.63 26.32 -3.65
N VAL A 107 2.83 27.65 -3.80
CA VAL A 107 4.08 28.26 -4.26
C VAL A 107 4.83 28.82 -3.05
N GLY A 108 6.16 28.79 -3.10
CA GLY A 108 7.00 29.41 -2.07
C GLY A 108 7.29 28.56 -0.87
N ARG A 109 7.22 27.29 -1.02
CA ARG A 109 7.57 26.33 0.04
C ARG A 109 9.02 25.95 -0.01
#